data_6b250f425db384b536900f003fe9a607
#
_entry.id   6b250f425db384b536900f003fe9a607
#
_cell.length_a   1.000
_cell.length_b   1.000
_cell.length_c   1.000
_cell.angle_alpha   90.00
_cell.angle_beta   90.00
_cell.angle_gamma   90.00
#
_symmetry.space_group_name_H-M   'P 1'
#
loop_
_entity.id
_entity.type
_entity.pdbx_description
1 polymer ?
#
loop_
_entity_poly.entity_id
_entity_poly.type
_entity_poly.pdbx_seq_one_letter_code
_entity_poly.pdbx_strand_id
1 'polypeptide(L)'
;MRRTSWIIPVFILLASRPDAALRVEILTSIGGLPPHIVGTYEDTINFQQDAGGTYFVFDRRGHTVHTVDANKTMTRKVLEIGQEDGRVIQPTGFDLAADGRFVVADVPRAQQRVQTFDRAGQLLTGFFLPGAPAARVIFGNLMLNGAGSVQHAGDRLLVSHPEGGALFTEYSRGGVAQRSIGRLRTTGFEDDRDVHIAMNAGLPLVDPTGGFYYVFIAGKPMFRKYSAKGTLVFERHIEGREIDVVLENQPTRWPRRKVQDREVPLVTPVVRAARVSPSGELWVSLGVPYTYVYNTDGDKIRTVQFSAAGIISPTSLFFTRGGRLLVTPGCYEFDPK
;
A
#
# COMPACT_ATOMS: atom_id res chain seq x y z
N MET A 1 -14.24 -69.83 -29.92
CA MET A 1 -13.11 -69.17 -29.23
C MET A 1 -13.53 -67.75 -28.84
N ARG A 2 -13.93 -67.49 -27.60
CA ARG A 2 -14.28 -66.17 -27.06
C ARG A 2 -13.04 -65.60 -26.35
N ARG A 3 -12.53 -64.44 -26.82
CA ARG A 3 -11.47 -63.76 -26.14
C ARG A 3 -12.08 -62.81 -25.10
N THR A 4 -11.81 -63.07 -23.84
CA THR A 4 -12.16 -62.18 -22.71
C THR A 4 -11.08 -61.16 -22.53
N SER A 5 -11.39 -59.87 -22.83
CA SER A 5 -10.48 -58.73 -22.58
C SER A 5 -10.65 -58.28 -21.14
N TRP A 6 -9.58 -58.34 -20.36
CA TRP A 6 -9.51 -57.80 -19.00
C TRP A 6 -9.12 -56.32 -19.09
N ILE A 7 -10.05 -55.45 -18.64
CA ILE A 7 -9.75 -54.00 -18.45
C ILE A 7 -9.26 -53.84 -17.02
N ILE A 8 -8.00 -53.48 -16.85
CA ILE A 8 -7.41 -53.11 -15.56
C ILE A 8 -7.72 -51.64 -15.32
N PRO A 9 -8.46 -51.25 -14.26
CA PRO A 9 -8.65 -49.84 -13.94
C PRO A 9 -7.36 -49.28 -13.32
N VAL A 10 -6.75 -48.32 -13.98
CA VAL A 10 -5.65 -47.53 -13.43
C VAL A 10 -6.25 -46.51 -12.47
N PHE A 11 -6.11 -46.73 -11.16
CA PHE A 11 -6.38 -45.75 -10.13
C PHE A 11 -5.22 -44.74 -10.10
N ILE A 12 -5.44 -43.54 -10.63
CA ILE A 12 -4.56 -42.43 -10.42
C ILE A 12 -4.82 -41.88 -9.00
N LEU A 13 -3.98 -42.28 -8.05
CA LEU A 13 -3.91 -41.64 -6.74
C LEU A 13 -3.39 -40.22 -6.93
N LEU A 14 -4.32 -39.26 -6.97
CA LEU A 14 -4.00 -37.85 -6.76
C LEU A 14 -3.53 -37.72 -5.31
N ALA A 15 -2.22 -37.79 -5.10
CA ALA A 15 -1.61 -37.43 -3.84
C ALA A 15 -1.87 -35.93 -3.63
N SER A 16 -2.89 -35.57 -2.84
CA SER A 16 -3.04 -34.26 -2.27
C SER A 16 -1.77 -34.00 -1.44
N ARG A 17 -0.88 -33.14 -1.93
CA ARG A 17 0.21 -32.63 -1.11
C ARG A 17 -0.42 -32.01 0.13
N PRO A 18 -0.07 -32.44 1.35
CA PRO A 18 -0.50 -31.73 2.54
C PRO A 18 0.01 -30.30 2.40
N ASP A 19 -0.89 -29.33 2.51
CA ASP A 19 -0.56 -27.93 2.61
C ASP A 19 0.29 -27.80 3.89
N ALA A 20 1.60 -27.88 3.74
CA ALA A 20 2.52 -27.67 4.85
C ALA A 20 2.31 -26.22 5.27
N ALA A 21 1.56 -26.00 6.36
CA ALA A 21 1.31 -24.69 6.91
C ALA A 21 2.66 -23.97 7.00
N LEU A 22 2.86 -22.93 6.17
CA LEU A 22 4.10 -22.17 6.15
C LEU A 22 4.34 -21.66 7.57
N ARG A 23 5.47 -22.06 8.14
CA ARG A 23 5.85 -21.63 9.50
C ARG A 23 5.96 -20.12 9.54
N VAL A 24 5.33 -19.49 10.55
CA VAL A 24 5.48 -18.04 10.77
C VAL A 24 6.93 -17.74 11.11
N GLU A 25 7.53 -16.87 10.33
CA GLU A 25 8.88 -16.35 10.54
C GLU A 25 8.81 -15.05 11.33
N ILE A 26 9.60 -14.97 12.42
CA ILE A 26 9.67 -13.77 13.24
C ILE A 26 10.90 -12.97 12.81
N LEU A 27 10.67 -11.78 12.24
CA LEU A 27 11.71 -10.80 11.98
C LEU A 27 11.83 -9.88 13.20
N THR A 28 13.00 -9.91 13.83
CA THR A 28 13.33 -9.02 14.95
C THR A 28 13.98 -7.75 14.43
N SER A 29 13.59 -6.61 15.00
CA SER A 29 14.17 -5.32 14.64
C SER A 29 15.68 -5.30 14.93
N ILE A 30 16.45 -4.79 13.98
CA ILE A 30 17.90 -4.59 14.07
C ILE A 30 18.27 -3.14 14.39
N GLY A 31 17.26 -2.26 14.56
CA GLY A 31 17.43 -0.83 14.86
C GLY A 31 16.25 -0.01 14.38
N GLY A 32 16.49 1.26 14.07
CA GLY A 32 15.50 2.22 13.63
C GLY A 32 15.89 3.64 14.02
N LEU A 33 14.94 4.57 13.99
CA LEU A 33 15.16 5.91 14.51
C LEU A 33 15.14 5.90 16.06
N PRO A 34 15.94 6.75 16.70
CA PRO A 34 15.96 6.87 18.16
C PRO A 34 14.57 7.26 18.71
N PRO A 35 14.17 6.73 19.88
CA PRO A 35 12.85 7.00 20.47
C PRO A 35 12.56 8.49 20.68
N HIS A 36 13.58 9.30 21.04
CA HIS A 36 13.41 10.74 21.24
C HIS A 36 13.10 11.49 19.94
N ILE A 37 13.52 10.96 18.78
CA ILE A 37 13.13 11.50 17.45
C ILE A 37 11.72 11.04 17.10
N VAL A 38 11.44 9.74 17.20
CA VAL A 38 10.13 9.18 16.89
C VAL A 38 9.02 9.79 17.73
N GLY A 39 9.29 10.06 19.02
CA GLY A 39 8.35 10.68 19.94
C GLY A 39 7.97 12.12 19.62
N THR A 40 8.63 12.76 18.65
CA THR A 40 8.25 14.11 18.16
C THR A 40 7.19 14.08 17.05
N TYR A 41 6.88 12.91 16.49
CA TYR A 41 5.90 12.75 15.42
C TYR A 41 4.52 12.44 15.98
N GLU A 42 3.47 12.92 15.33
CA GLU A 42 2.09 12.71 15.78
C GLU A 42 1.47 11.40 15.23
N ASP A 43 1.72 11.09 13.95
CA ASP A 43 1.17 9.89 13.29
C ASP A 43 2.03 9.47 12.09
N THR A 44 3.08 8.70 12.37
CA THR A 44 4.01 8.21 11.36
C THR A 44 3.38 7.11 10.53
N ILE A 45 3.13 7.36 9.26
CA ILE A 45 2.53 6.39 8.33
C ILE A 45 3.45 5.97 7.17
N ASN A 46 4.59 6.65 6.99
CA ASN A 46 5.64 6.22 6.07
C ASN A 46 7.03 6.55 6.63
N PHE A 47 7.96 5.62 6.41
CA PHE A 47 9.35 5.73 6.77
C PHE A 47 10.19 5.18 5.64
N GLN A 48 10.90 6.06 4.93
CA GLN A 48 11.64 5.74 3.71
C GLN A 48 13.03 6.35 3.75
N GLN A 49 13.93 5.92 2.88
CA GLN A 49 15.31 6.39 2.80
C GLN A 49 15.71 6.66 1.35
N ASP A 50 16.32 7.80 1.09
CA ASP A 50 16.88 8.10 -0.23
C ASP A 50 18.23 7.39 -0.47
N ALA A 51 18.76 7.50 -1.68
CA ALA A 51 20.02 6.89 -2.06
C ALA A 51 21.23 7.49 -1.31
N GLY A 52 21.10 8.67 -0.74
CA GLY A 52 22.12 9.36 0.06
C GLY A 52 22.09 8.99 1.54
N GLY A 53 21.16 8.12 1.95
CA GLY A 53 21.03 7.66 3.34
C GLY A 53 20.17 8.56 4.23
N THR A 54 19.60 9.66 3.72
CA THR A 54 18.67 10.49 4.48
C THR A 54 17.34 9.79 4.62
N TYR A 55 16.83 9.73 5.83
CA TYR A 55 15.50 9.20 6.10
C TYR A 55 14.45 10.28 5.93
N PHE A 56 13.28 9.85 5.44
CA PHE A 56 12.08 10.67 5.30
C PHE A 56 10.96 10.02 6.09
N VAL A 57 10.35 10.79 6.97
CA VAL A 57 9.24 10.36 7.81
C VAL A 57 8.02 11.19 7.45
N PHE A 58 6.98 10.52 6.96
CA PHE A 58 5.73 11.18 6.66
C PHE A 58 4.81 11.12 7.88
N ASP A 59 4.59 12.30 8.47
CA ASP A 59 3.70 12.51 9.61
C ASP A 59 2.36 13.04 9.11
N ARG A 60 1.37 12.16 9.08
CA ARG A 60 0.06 12.47 8.52
C ARG A 60 -0.71 13.48 9.36
N ARG A 61 -0.73 13.33 10.70
CA ARG A 61 -1.43 14.25 11.61
C ARG A 61 -0.66 15.57 11.77
N GLY A 62 0.64 15.52 11.76
CA GLY A 62 1.50 16.70 11.71
C GLY A 62 1.44 17.46 10.39
N HIS A 63 0.74 16.89 9.38
CA HIS A 63 0.62 17.42 8.02
C HIS A 63 1.98 17.81 7.43
N THR A 64 2.97 16.96 7.59
CA THR A 64 4.35 17.29 7.19
C THR A 64 5.17 16.07 6.82
N VAL A 65 6.34 16.33 6.27
CA VAL A 65 7.43 15.38 6.11
C VAL A 65 8.61 15.87 6.95
N HIS A 66 9.23 14.95 7.68
CA HIS A 66 10.47 15.19 8.38
C HIS A 66 11.62 14.48 7.65
N THR A 67 12.78 15.12 7.59
CA THR A 67 14.02 14.46 7.19
C THR A 67 14.88 14.19 8.41
N VAL A 68 15.55 13.04 8.43
CA VAL A 68 16.52 12.68 9.47
C VAL A 68 17.83 12.31 8.77
N ASP A 69 18.92 12.84 9.24
CA ASP A 69 20.25 12.57 8.69
C ASP A 69 20.63 11.09 8.82
N ALA A 70 21.61 10.63 8.03
CA ALA A 70 22.06 9.24 8.01
C ALA A 70 22.58 8.75 9.37
N ASN A 71 23.11 9.67 10.20
CA ASN A 71 23.61 9.37 11.54
C ASN A 71 22.48 9.33 12.57
N LYS A 72 21.24 9.67 12.19
CA LYS A 72 20.06 9.69 13.07
C LYS A 72 20.21 10.65 14.27
N THR A 73 20.88 11.77 14.05
CA THR A 73 21.17 12.77 15.09
C THR A 73 20.37 14.05 14.93
N MET A 74 20.00 14.41 13.70
CA MET A 74 19.27 15.63 13.38
C MET A 74 17.97 15.32 12.65
N THR A 75 16.87 15.94 13.09
CA THR A 75 15.59 15.93 12.40
C THR A 75 15.23 17.35 11.96
N ARG A 76 14.61 17.45 10.78
CA ARG A 76 14.12 18.71 10.21
C ARG A 76 12.74 18.52 9.61
N LYS A 77 11.80 19.39 9.97
CA LYS A 77 10.52 19.53 9.28
C LYS A 77 10.75 20.22 7.92
N VAL A 78 10.25 19.65 6.82
CA VAL A 78 10.48 20.16 5.47
C VAL A 78 9.23 20.67 4.76
N LEU A 79 8.04 20.37 5.28
CA LEU A 79 6.78 20.89 4.76
C LEU A 79 6.01 21.63 5.85
N GLU A 80 5.32 22.70 5.45
CA GLU A 80 4.42 23.46 6.29
C GLU A 80 2.95 23.10 6.01
N ILE A 81 2.11 23.26 7.04
CA ILE A 81 0.67 23.07 6.93
C ILE A 81 0.02 24.23 6.18
N GLY A 82 -0.86 23.95 5.24
CA GLY A 82 -1.62 24.96 4.52
C GLY A 82 -2.28 24.43 3.26
N GLN A 83 -3.18 25.25 2.70
CA GLN A 83 -3.92 24.93 1.48
C GLN A 83 -3.21 25.43 0.21
N GLU A 84 -2.24 26.32 0.35
CA GLU A 84 -1.48 26.94 -0.73
C GLU A 84 -0.54 25.90 -1.37
N ASP A 85 -0.09 26.20 -2.58
CA ASP A 85 0.91 25.41 -3.26
C ASP A 85 2.24 25.41 -2.47
N GLY A 86 2.88 24.27 -2.40
CA GLY A 86 4.07 24.06 -1.58
C GLY A 86 3.79 23.78 -0.10
N ARG A 87 2.53 23.83 0.33
CA ARG A 87 2.08 23.45 1.67
C ARG A 87 1.16 22.22 1.59
N VAL A 88 0.92 21.54 2.71
CA VAL A 88 0.09 20.32 2.75
C VAL A 88 -1.00 20.43 3.79
N ILE A 89 -2.19 19.91 3.45
CA ILE A 89 -3.34 19.80 4.34
C ILE A 89 -4.08 18.49 4.12
N GLN A 90 -4.42 17.80 5.21
CA GLN A 90 -5.09 16.49 5.15
C GLN A 90 -4.39 15.50 4.19
N PRO A 91 -3.08 15.25 4.37
CA PRO A 91 -2.32 14.42 3.46
C PRO A 91 -2.78 12.95 3.53
N THR A 92 -2.82 12.30 2.38
CA THR A 92 -3.37 10.96 2.21
C THR A 92 -2.38 9.95 1.63
N GLY A 93 -1.33 10.41 0.95
CA GLY A 93 -0.34 9.56 0.31
C GLY A 93 1.04 10.20 0.28
N PHE A 94 2.07 9.37 0.29
CA PHE A 94 3.47 9.77 0.23
C PHE A 94 4.30 8.69 -0.45
N ASP A 95 5.25 9.09 -1.28
CA ASP A 95 6.33 8.22 -1.74
C ASP A 95 7.60 9.01 -2.05
N LEU A 96 8.75 8.35 -1.89
CA LEU A 96 10.08 8.92 -2.03
C LEU A 96 10.78 8.33 -3.25
N ALA A 97 11.32 9.18 -4.11
CA ALA A 97 12.23 8.78 -5.18
C ALA A 97 13.65 8.60 -4.66
N ALA A 98 14.46 7.80 -5.35
CA ALA A 98 15.83 7.49 -4.95
C ALA A 98 16.74 8.72 -4.86
N ASP A 99 16.45 9.78 -5.60
CA ASP A 99 17.21 11.03 -5.62
C ASP A 99 16.79 12.03 -4.50
N GLY A 100 15.87 11.63 -3.63
CA GLY A 100 15.37 12.43 -2.52
C GLY A 100 14.19 13.34 -2.86
N ARG A 101 13.75 13.38 -4.13
CA ARG A 101 12.46 13.99 -4.46
C ARG A 101 11.35 13.16 -3.88
N PHE A 102 10.29 13.79 -3.42
CA PHE A 102 9.14 13.08 -2.88
C PHE A 102 7.83 13.66 -3.37
N VAL A 103 6.80 12.85 -3.32
CA VAL A 103 5.44 13.22 -3.70
C VAL A 103 4.52 13.11 -2.49
N VAL A 104 3.61 14.08 -2.36
CA VAL A 104 2.53 14.06 -1.36
C VAL A 104 1.20 14.21 -2.09
N ALA A 105 0.25 13.35 -1.75
CA ALA A 105 -1.15 13.54 -2.10
C ALA A 105 -1.89 14.13 -0.89
N ASP A 106 -2.63 15.20 -1.09
CA ASP A 106 -3.39 15.89 -0.05
C ASP A 106 -4.76 16.37 -0.53
N VAL A 107 -5.57 16.97 0.36
CA VAL A 107 -6.96 17.34 0.04
C VAL A 107 -7.26 18.78 0.48
N PRO A 108 -6.66 19.80 -0.16
CA PRO A 108 -7.04 21.17 0.06
C PRO A 108 -8.43 21.47 -0.50
N ARG A 109 -9.28 22.17 0.25
CA ARG A 109 -10.61 22.63 -0.20
C ARG A 109 -11.48 21.50 -0.78
N ALA A 110 -11.42 20.30 -0.20
CA ALA A 110 -12.12 19.10 -0.66
C ALA A 110 -11.76 18.66 -2.10
N GLN A 111 -10.61 19.05 -2.62
CA GLN A 111 -10.06 18.59 -3.91
C GLN A 111 -8.82 17.74 -3.68
N GLN A 112 -8.67 16.67 -4.43
CA GLN A 112 -7.47 15.84 -4.39
C GLN A 112 -6.33 16.54 -5.14
N ARG A 113 -5.23 16.82 -4.43
CA ARG A 113 -4.02 17.42 -5.00
C ARG A 113 -2.84 16.47 -4.86
N VAL A 114 -1.99 16.44 -5.88
CA VAL A 114 -0.70 15.73 -5.87
C VAL A 114 0.40 16.75 -6.10
N GLN A 115 1.36 16.82 -5.18
CA GLN A 115 2.49 17.74 -5.26
C GLN A 115 3.80 16.99 -5.18
N THR A 116 4.75 17.36 -6.02
CA THR A 116 6.13 16.83 -6.01
C THR A 116 7.08 17.92 -5.49
N PHE A 117 7.94 17.52 -4.58
CA PHE A 117 8.90 18.38 -3.90
C PHE A 117 10.33 17.89 -4.16
N ASP A 118 11.27 18.80 -4.05
CA ASP A 118 12.67 18.45 -3.94
C ASP A 118 13.01 17.93 -2.52
N ARG A 119 14.25 17.51 -2.31
CA ARG A 119 14.75 17.02 -1.02
C ARG A 119 14.63 18.04 0.14
N ALA A 120 14.66 19.33 -0.18
CA ALA A 120 14.57 20.41 0.80
C ALA A 120 13.12 20.80 1.13
N GLY A 121 12.14 20.23 0.43
CA GLY A 121 10.71 20.55 0.58
C GLY A 121 10.26 21.72 -0.31
N GLN A 122 11.07 22.12 -1.30
CA GLN A 122 10.64 23.12 -2.27
C GLN A 122 9.72 22.48 -3.32
N LEU A 123 8.60 23.13 -3.60
CA LEU A 123 7.65 22.66 -4.61
C LEU A 123 8.30 22.66 -6.00
N LEU A 124 8.24 21.53 -6.66
CA LEU A 124 8.67 21.36 -8.05
C LEU A 124 7.48 21.47 -9.01
N THR A 125 6.38 20.78 -8.69
CA THR A 125 5.16 20.77 -9.50
C THR A 125 3.99 20.26 -8.67
N GLY A 126 2.77 20.60 -9.09
CA GLY A 126 1.54 20.13 -8.50
C GLY A 126 0.39 20.11 -9.48
N PHE A 127 -0.58 19.25 -9.25
CA PHE A 127 -1.80 19.16 -10.05
C PHE A 127 -2.97 18.65 -9.21
N PHE A 128 -4.18 18.92 -9.66
CA PHE A 128 -5.40 18.40 -9.06
C PHE A 128 -5.93 17.20 -9.84
N LEU A 129 -6.42 16.19 -9.11
CA LEU A 129 -7.16 15.09 -9.71
C LEU A 129 -8.60 15.53 -9.99
N PRO A 130 -9.22 15.03 -11.07
CA PRO A 130 -10.60 15.37 -11.39
C PRO A 130 -11.60 14.76 -10.39
N GLY A 131 -12.70 15.46 -10.16
CA GLY A 131 -13.80 15.02 -9.32
C GLY A 131 -13.60 15.22 -7.82
N ALA A 132 -14.69 15.05 -7.05
CA ALA A 132 -14.64 15.08 -5.61
C ALA A 132 -14.17 13.73 -5.05
N PRO A 133 -13.29 13.70 -4.04
CA PRO A 133 -12.83 12.46 -3.45
C PRO A 133 -13.97 11.73 -2.73
N ALA A 134 -14.09 10.42 -2.93
CA ALA A 134 -14.90 9.57 -2.08
C ALA A 134 -14.12 9.19 -0.81
N ALA A 135 -14.83 9.03 0.30
CA ALA A 135 -14.24 8.44 1.50
C ALA A 135 -13.87 6.98 1.22
N ARG A 136 -12.62 6.61 1.47
CA ARG A 136 -12.10 5.30 1.08
C ARG A 136 -11.87 4.35 2.21
N VAL A 137 -11.25 4.81 3.28
CA VAL A 137 -10.70 3.95 4.31
C VAL A 137 -10.81 4.64 5.66
N ILE A 138 -11.02 3.84 6.71
CA ILE A 138 -11.02 4.29 8.09
C ILE A 138 -9.86 3.67 8.84
N PHE A 139 -9.07 4.54 9.48
CA PHE A 139 -8.07 4.15 10.46
C PHE A 139 -8.50 4.67 11.83
N GLY A 140 -9.10 3.82 12.65
CA GLY A 140 -9.66 4.24 13.93
C GLY A 140 -10.73 5.33 13.74
N ASN A 141 -10.49 6.53 14.24
CA ASN A 141 -11.40 7.68 14.11
C ASN A 141 -11.13 8.56 12.89
N LEU A 142 -10.11 8.25 12.09
CA LEU A 142 -9.70 9.05 10.94
C LEU A 142 -10.26 8.47 9.65
N MET A 143 -11.00 9.30 8.91
CA MET A 143 -11.43 8.99 7.54
C MET A 143 -10.45 9.63 6.56
N LEU A 144 -9.96 8.82 5.62
CA LEU A 144 -9.11 9.27 4.54
C LEU A 144 -9.96 9.47 3.28
N ASN A 145 -10.01 10.70 2.83
CA ASN A 145 -10.53 11.08 1.51
C ASN A 145 -9.35 11.26 0.56
N GLY A 146 -9.56 11.03 -0.71
CA GLY A 146 -8.58 11.37 -1.72
C GLY A 146 -7.77 10.20 -2.27
N ALA A 147 -6.72 10.51 -3.02
CA ALA A 147 -5.80 9.53 -3.58
C ALA A 147 -5.09 8.79 -2.45
N GLY A 148 -5.63 7.65 -2.05
CA GLY A 148 -5.14 6.88 -0.90
C GLY A 148 -3.75 6.27 -1.09
N SER A 149 -3.21 6.30 -2.32
CA SER A 149 -1.87 5.81 -2.62
C SER A 149 -1.30 6.49 -3.86
N VAL A 150 -0.05 6.88 -3.74
CA VAL A 150 0.76 7.42 -4.83
C VAL A 150 2.13 6.77 -4.78
N GLN A 151 2.74 6.48 -5.94
CA GLN A 151 4.09 5.91 -6.03
C GLN A 151 4.86 6.47 -7.21
N HIS A 152 6.16 6.70 -7.02
CA HIS A 152 7.08 6.99 -8.10
C HIS A 152 7.32 5.77 -9.00
N ALA A 153 7.26 5.97 -10.31
CA ALA A 153 7.59 5.00 -11.36
C ALA A 153 8.58 5.63 -12.36
N GLY A 154 9.81 5.80 -11.90
CA GLY A 154 10.83 6.56 -12.63
C GLY A 154 10.48 8.06 -12.66
N ASP A 155 10.19 8.59 -13.85
CA ASP A 155 9.76 9.97 -14.08
C ASP A 155 8.24 10.17 -14.07
N ARG A 156 7.49 9.12 -13.76
CA ARG A 156 6.02 9.12 -13.67
C ARG A 156 5.56 8.89 -12.25
N LEU A 157 4.27 9.13 -12.04
CA LEU A 157 3.56 8.85 -10.80
C LEU A 157 2.42 7.85 -11.07
N LEU A 158 2.34 6.81 -10.27
CA LEU A 158 1.17 5.94 -10.20
C LEU A 158 0.25 6.49 -9.12
N VAL A 159 -1.00 6.74 -9.47
CA VAL A 159 -2.00 7.26 -8.53
C VAL A 159 -3.22 6.34 -8.53
N SER A 160 -3.58 5.79 -7.38
CA SER A 160 -4.84 5.07 -7.21
C SER A 160 -6.00 6.05 -7.16
N HIS A 161 -6.84 6.04 -8.21
CA HIS A 161 -7.98 6.94 -8.34
C HIS A 161 -9.18 6.19 -8.96
N PRO A 162 -9.79 5.24 -8.23
CA PRO A 162 -10.91 4.42 -8.74
C PRO A 162 -12.12 5.24 -9.19
N GLU A 163 -12.30 6.46 -8.68
CA GLU A 163 -13.34 7.40 -9.10
C GLU A 163 -13.30 7.71 -10.60
N GLY A 164 -12.11 7.60 -11.19
CA GLY A 164 -11.89 7.76 -12.64
C GLY A 164 -12.25 6.52 -13.48
N GLY A 165 -12.77 5.45 -12.87
CA GLY A 165 -13.18 4.23 -13.56
C GLY A 165 -12.07 3.22 -13.84
N ALA A 166 -10.85 3.47 -13.35
CA ALA A 166 -9.70 2.56 -13.41
C ALA A 166 -9.06 2.40 -12.03
N LEU A 167 -8.32 1.33 -11.81
CA LEU A 167 -7.68 1.07 -10.51
C LEU A 167 -6.60 2.11 -10.22
N PHE A 168 -5.79 2.44 -11.22
CA PHE A 168 -4.78 3.48 -11.10
C PHE A 168 -4.45 4.11 -12.45
N THR A 169 -3.90 5.29 -12.41
CA THR A 169 -3.48 6.05 -13.59
C THR A 169 -2.02 6.44 -13.45
N GLU A 170 -1.28 6.30 -14.54
CA GLU A 170 0.06 6.87 -14.69
C GLU A 170 -0.06 8.34 -15.09
N TYR A 171 0.56 9.20 -14.31
CA TYR A 171 0.69 10.63 -14.61
C TYR A 171 2.14 10.98 -14.92
N SER A 172 2.35 11.96 -15.83
CA SER A 172 3.62 12.67 -15.86
C SER A 172 3.80 13.47 -14.57
N ARG A 173 5.00 13.94 -14.28
CA ARG A 173 5.26 14.83 -13.13
C ARG A 173 4.43 16.10 -13.17
N GLY A 174 4.09 16.59 -14.35
CA GLY A 174 3.24 17.76 -14.56
C GLY A 174 1.73 17.48 -14.49
N GLY A 175 1.31 16.27 -14.10
CA GLY A 175 -0.10 15.93 -13.91
C GLY A 175 -0.86 15.56 -15.18
N VAL A 176 -0.17 15.35 -16.30
CA VAL A 176 -0.83 14.86 -17.52
C VAL A 176 -1.03 13.36 -17.38
N ALA A 177 -2.30 12.92 -17.43
CA ALA A 177 -2.65 11.50 -17.46
C ALA A 177 -2.10 10.86 -18.75
N GLN A 178 -1.31 9.82 -18.59
CA GLN A 178 -0.68 9.09 -19.69
C GLN A 178 -1.48 7.84 -20.03
N ARG A 179 -1.86 7.10 -19.00
CA ARG A 179 -2.51 5.80 -19.17
C ARG A 179 -3.25 5.41 -17.89
N SER A 180 -4.47 4.89 -18.06
CA SER A 180 -5.24 4.27 -16.97
C SER A 180 -5.17 2.75 -17.07
N ILE A 181 -4.98 2.08 -15.94
CA ILE A 181 -4.69 0.65 -15.86
C ILE A 181 -5.64 -0.02 -14.88
N GLY A 182 -6.14 -1.17 -15.27
CA GLY A 182 -6.95 -2.05 -14.46
C GLY A 182 -8.42 -1.64 -14.40
N ARG A 183 -9.32 -2.58 -14.71
CA ARG A 183 -10.77 -2.40 -14.52
C ARG A 183 -11.09 -2.54 -13.03
N LEU A 184 -12.07 -1.78 -12.57
CA LEU A 184 -12.67 -1.96 -11.26
C LEU A 184 -13.19 -3.41 -11.16
N ARG A 185 -13.04 -4.00 -9.99
CA ARG A 185 -13.64 -5.32 -9.72
C ARG A 185 -15.11 -5.16 -9.37
N THR A 186 -15.89 -6.20 -9.63
CA THR A 186 -17.23 -6.36 -9.09
C THR A 186 -17.16 -6.54 -7.58
N THR A 187 -17.94 -5.77 -6.83
CA THR A 187 -17.92 -5.75 -5.37
C THR A 187 -19.20 -6.27 -4.73
N GLY A 188 -20.29 -6.33 -5.50
CA GLY A 188 -21.65 -6.57 -5.01
C GLY A 188 -22.30 -5.33 -4.38
N PHE A 189 -21.65 -4.16 -4.52
CA PHE A 189 -22.11 -2.88 -4.00
C PHE A 189 -22.10 -1.81 -5.10
N GLU A 190 -22.35 -2.19 -6.35
CA GLU A 190 -22.30 -1.28 -7.49
C GLU A 190 -23.33 -0.15 -7.38
N ASP A 191 -24.48 -0.42 -6.75
CA ASP A 191 -25.54 0.57 -6.48
C ASP A 191 -25.16 1.56 -5.35
N ASP A 192 -24.16 1.23 -4.54
CA ASP A 192 -23.57 2.10 -3.51
C ASP A 192 -22.19 2.56 -3.96
N ARG A 193 -22.15 3.66 -4.71
CA ARG A 193 -20.94 4.18 -5.33
C ARG A 193 -19.80 4.37 -4.33
N ASP A 194 -20.07 4.86 -3.11
CA ASP A 194 -19.02 5.13 -2.13
C ASP A 194 -18.40 3.83 -1.59
N VAL A 195 -19.21 2.81 -1.34
CA VAL A 195 -18.72 1.47 -0.95
C VAL A 195 -17.97 0.82 -2.12
N HIS A 196 -18.54 0.87 -3.32
CA HIS A 196 -17.91 0.30 -4.51
C HIS A 196 -16.51 0.89 -4.77
N ILE A 197 -16.38 2.21 -4.68
CA ILE A 197 -15.08 2.90 -4.84
C ILE A 197 -14.13 2.55 -3.69
N ALA A 198 -14.60 2.55 -2.43
CA ALA A 198 -13.76 2.16 -1.28
C ALA A 198 -13.25 0.73 -1.40
N MET A 199 -14.07 -0.19 -1.88
CA MET A 199 -13.68 -1.58 -2.13
C MET A 199 -12.68 -1.74 -3.29
N ASN A 200 -12.65 -0.79 -4.21
CA ASN A 200 -11.69 -0.75 -5.31
C ASN A 200 -10.46 0.11 -5.00
N ALA A 201 -10.39 0.72 -3.83
CA ALA A 201 -9.17 1.40 -3.39
C ALA A 201 -8.03 0.41 -3.18
N GLY A 202 -6.82 0.80 -3.53
CA GLY A 202 -5.66 -0.08 -3.44
C GLY A 202 -4.33 0.64 -3.59
N LEU A 203 -3.27 -0.15 -3.55
CA LEU A 203 -1.89 0.27 -3.61
C LEU A 203 -1.33 -0.11 -4.99
N PRO A 204 -1.14 0.85 -5.92
CA PRO A 204 -0.37 0.59 -7.13
C PRO A 204 1.11 0.51 -6.78
N LEU A 205 1.80 -0.52 -7.24
CA LEU A 205 3.19 -0.78 -6.92
C LEU A 205 3.97 -1.07 -8.20
N VAL A 206 5.17 -0.50 -8.30
CA VAL A 206 6.11 -0.82 -9.40
C VAL A 206 6.73 -2.18 -9.11
N ASP A 207 6.73 -3.06 -10.10
CA ASP A 207 7.51 -4.29 -10.09
C ASP A 207 8.89 -4.01 -10.70
N PRO A 208 9.99 -4.13 -9.95
CA PRO A 208 11.34 -3.90 -10.48
C PRO A 208 11.73 -4.90 -11.58
N THR A 209 11.04 -6.03 -11.67
CA THR A 209 11.23 -7.02 -12.75
C THR A 209 10.44 -6.68 -14.02
N GLY A 210 9.58 -5.66 -13.97
CA GLY A 210 8.81 -5.11 -15.08
C GLY A 210 7.30 -5.21 -14.88
N GLY A 211 6.62 -4.07 -15.03
CA GLY A 211 5.17 -3.96 -14.84
C GLY A 211 4.75 -3.45 -13.47
N PHE A 212 3.57 -3.89 -13.02
CA PHE A 212 2.93 -3.31 -11.85
C PHE A 212 2.15 -4.36 -11.07
N TYR A 213 2.07 -4.16 -9.76
CA TYR A 213 1.06 -4.80 -8.92
C TYR A 213 0.00 -3.79 -8.51
N TYR A 214 -1.20 -4.26 -8.27
CA TYR A 214 -2.26 -3.52 -7.60
C TYR A 214 -2.82 -4.38 -6.47
N VAL A 215 -2.68 -3.91 -5.23
CA VAL A 215 -3.13 -4.63 -4.03
C VAL A 215 -4.37 -3.94 -3.49
N PHE A 216 -5.51 -4.64 -3.48
CA PHE A 216 -6.75 -4.11 -2.92
C PHE A 216 -6.69 -4.08 -1.40
N ILE A 217 -7.08 -2.96 -0.80
CA ILE A 217 -6.94 -2.77 0.66
C ILE A 217 -8.18 -3.14 1.46
N ALA A 218 -9.36 -3.24 0.83
CA ALA A 218 -10.63 -3.51 1.50
C ALA A 218 -11.43 -4.62 0.81
N GLY A 219 -12.45 -5.14 1.47
CA GLY A 219 -13.25 -6.27 1.00
C GLY A 219 -12.45 -7.57 0.95
N LYS A 220 -12.77 -8.49 0.04
CA LYS A 220 -11.96 -9.69 -0.17
C LYS A 220 -10.56 -9.28 -0.64
N PRO A 221 -9.51 -9.55 0.16
CA PRO A 221 -8.17 -9.11 -0.17
C PRO A 221 -7.62 -9.90 -1.34
N MET A 222 -7.04 -9.19 -2.28
CA MET A 222 -6.48 -9.75 -3.50
C MET A 222 -5.45 -8.81 -4.10
N PHE A 223 -4.68 -9.30 -5.05
CA PHE A 223 -3.81 -8.47 -5.85
C PHE A 223 -3.84 -8.88 -7.31
N ARG A 224 -3.51 -7.96 -8.18
CA ARG A 224 -3.36 -8.15 -9.61
C ARG A 224 -1.96 -7.79 -10.05
N LYS A 225 -1.39 -8.58 -10.94
CA LYS A 225 -0.14 -8.24 -11.65
C LYS A 225 -0.46 -7.80 -13.06
N TYR A 226 0.15 -6.70 -13.46
CA TYR A 226 0.05 -6.14 -14.80
C TYR A 226 1.43 -6.11 -15.46
N SER A 227 1.49 -6.38 -16.76
CA SER A 227 2.70 -6.20 -17.56
C SER A 227 3.07 -4.70 -17.65
N ALA A 228 4.28 -4.41 -18.12
CA ALA A 228 4.70 -3.03 -18.41
C ALA A 228 3.75 -2.30 -19.39
N LYS A 229 3.03 -3.03 -20.24
CA LYS A 229 2.00 -2.48 -21.14
C LYS A 229 0.64 -2.24 -20.46
N GLY A 230 0.47 -2.63 -19.19
CA GLY A 230 -0.78 -2.50 -18.45
C GLY A 230 -1.80 -3.61 -18.72
N THR A 231 -1.38 -4.72 -19.36
CA THR A 231 -2.22 -5.91 -19.54
C THR A 231 -2.20 -6.75 -18.28
N LEU A 232 -3.36 -7.22 -17.82
CA LEU A 232 -3.49 -8.13 -16.69
C LEU A 232 -2.73 -9.44 -17.00
N VAL A 233 -1.78 -9.81 -16.13
CA VAL A 233 -1.03 -11.06 -16.21
C VAL A 233 -1.71 -12.12 -15.39
N PHE A 234 -2.01 -11.83 -14.14
CA PHE A 234 -2.79 -12.69 -13.25
C PHE A 234 -3.47 -11.91 -12.13
N GLU A 235 -4.39 -12.59 -11.47
CA GLU A 235 -5.07 -12.18 -10.24
C GLU A 235 -4.90 -13.28 -9.20
N ARG A 236 -4.67 -12.91 -7.93
CA ARG A 236 -4.55 -13.84 -6.80
C ARG A 236 -5.32 -13.33 -5.60
N HIS A 237 -6.04 -14.21 -4.93
CA HIS A 237 -6.60 -13.95 -3.61
C HIS A 237 -5.52 -14.02 -2.54
N ILE A 238 -5.64 -13.19 -1.51
CA ILE A 238 -4.80 -13.23 -0.33
C ILE A 238 -5.53 -14.11 0.69
N GLU A 239 -5.01 -15.32 0.90
CA GLU A 239 -5.64 -16.37 1.69
C GLU A 239 -4.68 -16.89 2.76
N GLY A 240 -5.24 -17.28 3.91
CA GLY A 240 -4.48 -17.87 5.02
C GLY A 240 -5.26 -17.81 6.32
N ARG A 241 -5.03 -18.79 7.20
CA ARG A 241 -5.74 -18.94 8.47
C ARG A 241 -5.70 -17.70 9.36
N GLU A 242 -4.62 -16.91 9.25
CA GLU A 242 -4.39 -15.72 10.06
C GLU A 242 -5.38 -14.59 9.72
N ILE A 243 -5.95 -14.60 8.52
CA ILE A 243 -6.86 -13.56 8.03
C ILE A 243 -8.33 -14.02 8.02
N ASP A 244 -8.59 -15.32 8.12
CA ASP A 244 -9.95 -15.91 8.00
C ASP A 244 -10.93 -15.23 8.98
N VAL A 245 -10.53 -15.03 10.24
CA VAL A 245 -11.36 -14.37 11.26
C VAL A 245 -11.77 -12.96 10.85
N VAL A 246 -10.88 -12.23 10.16
CA VAL A 246 -11.18 -10.87 9.67
C VAL A 246 -12.17 -10.93 8.51
N LEU A 247 -12.03 -11.92 7.65
CA LEU A 247 -12.88 -12.09 6.46
C LEU A 247 -14.30 -12.55 6.85
N GLU A 248 -14.42 -13.49 7.79
CA GLU A 248 -15.69 -13.99 8.29
C GLU A 248 -16.52 -12.92 9.01
N ASN A 249 -15.85 -11.95 9.65
CA ASN A 249 -16.48 -10.84 10.34
C ASN A 249 -16.71 -9.60 9.47
N GLN A 250 -16.53 -9.68 8.15
CA GLN A 250 -16.85 -8.55 7.28
C GLN A 250 -18.38 -8.31 7.24
N PRO A 251 -18.82 -7.04 7.35
CA PRO A 251 -20.22 -6.75 7.35
C PRO A 251 -20.83 -6.94 5.95
N THR A 252 -22.03 -7.49 5.90
CA THR A 252 -22.84 -7.55 4.66
C THR A 252 -23.42 -6.19 4.27
N ARG A 253 -23.48 -5.26 5.23
CA ARG A 253 -23.87 -3.87 5.05
C ARG A 253 -22.91 -2.99 5.85
N TRP A 254 -22.20 -2.09 5.16
CA TRP A 254 -21.22 -1.19 5.78
C TRP A 254 -21.93 -0.14 6.64
N PRO A 255 -21.52 0.04 7.91
CA PRO A 255 -22.01 1.12 8.74
C PRO A 255 -21.61 2.46 8.12
N ARG A 256 -22.43 3.50 8.37
CA ARG A 256 -22.19 4.85 7.85
C ARG A 256 -22.01 5.84 8.99
N ARG A 257 -21.25 6.88 8.71
CA ARG A 257 -21.02 7.99 9.63
C ARG A 257 -21.32 9.31 8.91
N LYS A 258 -22.04 10.19 9.61
CA LYS A 258 -22.27 11.56 9.12
C LYS A 258 -20.98 12.37 9.29
N VAL A 259 -20.50 12.94 8.18
CA VAL A 259 -19.36 13.85 8.12
C VAL A 259 -19.82 15.10 7.38
N GLN A 260 -19.88 16.19 8.10
CA GLN A 260 -20.58 17.39 7.63
C GLN A 260 -22.02 17.04 7.22
N ASP A 261 -22.40 17.32 5.98
CA ASP A 261 -23.75 17.02 5.46
C ASP A 261 -23.83 15.71 4.65
N ARG A 262 -22.78 14.89 4.66
CA ARG A 262 -22.71 13.64 3.89
C ARG A 262 -22.57 12.42 4.81
N GLU A 263 -23.32 11.36 4.52
CA GLU A 263 -23.11 10.04 5.12
C GLU A 263 -22.07 9.27 4.30
N VAL A 264 -20.99 8.86 4.95
CA VAL A 264 -19.89 8.10 4.32
C VAL A 264 -19.80 6.71 4.92
N PRO A 265 -19.55 5.67 4.10
CA PRO A 265 -19.41 4.31 4.59
C PRO A 265 -18.12 4.13 5.37
N LEU A 266 -18.19 3.31 6.41
CA LEU A 266 -17.06 2.94 7.25
C LEU A 266 -16.45 1.62 6.74
N VAL A 267 -15.70 1.69 5.62
CA VAL A 267 -15.07 0.51 5.02
C VAL A 267 -13.72 0.26 5.69
N THR A 268 -13.63 -0.87 6.40
CA THR A 268 -12.40 -1.24 7.14
C THR A 268 -11.39 -1.90 6.20
N PRO A 269 -10.11 -1.49 6.22
CA PRO A 269 -9.06 -2.13 5.43
C PRO A 269 -8.69 -3.49 6.01
N VAL A 270 -8.47 -4.45 5.12
CA VAL A 270 -7.94 -5.78 5.43
C VAL A 270 -6.43 -5.82 5.18
N VAL A 271 -5.96 -5.04 4.22
CA VAL A 271 -4.54 -4.82 3.94
C VAL A 271 -4.15 -3.42 4.43
N ARG A 272 -3.04 -3.32 5.14
CA ARG A 272 -2.52 -2.05 5.68
C ARG A 272 -1.45 -1.43 4.81
N ALA A 273 -0.53 -2.26 4.32
CA ALA A 273 0.58 -1.83 3.49
C ALA A 273 0.98 -2.93 2.52
N ALA A 274 1.59 -2.56 1.40
CA ALA A 274 2.26 -3.49 0.52
C ALA A 274 3.47 -2.82 -0.14
N ARG A 275 4.49 -3.63 -0.45
CA ARG A 275 5.67 -3.17 -1.19
C ARG A 275 6.25 -4.34 -1.98
N VAL A 276 6.84 -4.03 -3.12
CA VAL A 276 7.62 -5.01 -3.89
C VAL A 276 9.08 -4.87 -3.49
N SER A 277 9.72 -6.01 -3.18
CA SER A 277 11.15 -6.05 -2.87
C SER A 277 12.00 -5.84 -4.12
N PRO A 278 13.28 -5.51 -4.00
CA PRO A 278 14.19 -5.44 -5.16
C PRO A 278 14.29 -6.74 -5.96
N SER A 279 14.01 -7.90 -5.34
CA SER A 279 13.96 -9.22 -5.99
C SER A 279 12.62 -9.51 -6.71
N GLY A 280 11.63 -8.62 -6.60
CA GLY A 280 10.31 -8.77 -7.21
C GLY A 280 9.27 -9.47 -6.33
N GLU A 281 9.60 -9.82 -5.09
CA GLU A 281 8.65 -10.39 -4.14
C GLU A 281 7.65 -9.34 -3.66
N LEU A 282 6.37 -9.69 -3.64
CA LEU A 282 5.32 -8.84 -3.12
C LEU A 282 5.09 -9.12 -1.63
N TRP A 283 5.35 -8.12 -0.79
CA TRP A 283 5.10 -8.14 0.65
C TRP A 283 3.78 -7.42 0.94
N VAL A 284 2.85 -8.10 1.63
CA VAL A 284 1.51 -7.57 1.95
C VAL A 284 1.27 -7.65 3.44
N SER A 285 1.26 -6.51 4.12
CA SER A 285 0.92 -6.39 5.54
C SER A 285 -0.60 -6.34 5.72
N LEU A 286 -1.10 -7.16 6.62
CA LEU A 286 -2.52 -7.39 6.84
C LEU A 286 -3.09 -6.53 7.99
N GLY A 287 -4.40 -6.51 8.14
CA GLY A 287 -5.10 -5.94 9.30
C GLY A 287 -4.78 -6.66 10.62
N VAL A 288 -4.29 -7.89 10.55
CA VAL A 288 -3.71 -8.68 11.63
C VAL A 288 -2.19 -8.56 11.61
N PRO A 289 -1.46 -8.93 12.70
CA PRO A 289 -0.02 -8.70 12.79
C PRO A 289 0.82 -9.69 11.98
N TYR A 290 0.42 -9.92 10.74
CA TYR A 290 1.11 -10.78 9.79
C TYR A 290 1.32 -10.08 8.46
N THR A 291 2.42 -10.42 7.82
CA THR A 291 2.75 -9.99 6.46
C THR A 291 2.98 -11.23 5.62
N TYR A 292 2.26 -11.34 4.51
CA TYR A 292 2.44 -12.42 3.55
C TYR A 292 3.42 -11.97 2.47
N VAL A 293 4.29 -12.89 2.06
CA VAL A 293 5.25 -12.66 0.99
C VAL A 293 4.93 -13.62 -0.16
N TYR A 294 4.82 -13.05 -1.34
CA TYR A 294 4.52 -13.74 -2.58
C TYR A 294 5.71 -13.65 -3.54
N ASN A 295 5.98 -14.74 -4.26
CA ASN A 295 6.95 -14.74 -5.33
C ASN A 295 6.42 -14.01 -6.58
N THR A 296 7.24 -13.96 -7.64
CA THR A 296 6.88 -13.31 -8.91
C THR A 296 5.72 -13.97 -9.65
N ASP A 297 5.40 -15.23 -9.33
CA ASP A 297 4.29 -16.01 -9.91
C ASP A 297 2.98 -15.83 -9.11
N GLY A 298 3.07 -15.14 -7.97
CA GLY A 298 1.94 -14.88 -7.09
C GLY A 298 1.65 -15.98 -6.08
N ASP A 299 2.58 -16.91 -5.86
CA ASP A 299 2.47 -17.94 -4.85
C ASP A 299 2.98 -17.43 -3.50
N LYS A 300 2.22 -17.70 -2.43
CA LYS A 300 2.64 -17.35 -1.07
C LYS A 300 3.81 -18.24 -0.64
N ILE A 301 4.95 -17.61 -0.34
CA ILE A 301 6.20 -18.31 0.03
C ILE A 301 6.59 -18.14 1.50
N ARG A 302 6.11 -17.07 2.17
CA ARG A 302 6.43 -16.80 3.58
C ARG A 302 5.24 -16.16 4.28
N THR A 303 5.14 -16.40 5.60
CA THR A 303 4.31 -15.63 6.54
C THR A 303 5.25 -15.03 7.57
N VAL A 304 5.27 -13.71 7.67
CA VAL A 304 6.21 -12.96 8.50
C VAL A 304 5.46 -12.22 9.61
N GLN A 305 6.02 -12.21 10.80
CA GLN A 305 5.60 -11.38 11.92
C GLN A 305 6.75 -10.47 12.34
N PHE A 306 6.50 -9.18 12.48
CA PHE A 306 7.51 -8.21 12.90
C PHE A 306 7.49 -8.04 14.42
N SER A 307 8.68 -8.07 15.03
CA SER A 307 8.89 -7.90 16.46
C SER A 307 9.94 -6.81 16.73
N ALA A 308 9.57 -5.80 17.52
CA ALA A 308 10.48 -4.75 18.01
C ALA A 308 10.19 -4.48 19.49
N ALA A 309 9.60 -3.33 19.86
CA ALA A 309 9.06 -3.10 21.19
C ALA A 309 7.71 -3.82 21.42
N GLY A 310 7.58 -5.04 20.90
CA GLY A 310 6.37 -5.86 20.82
C GLY A 310 6.10 -6.29 19.39
N ILE A 311 4.96 -6.95 19.19
CA ILE A 311 4.49 -7.36 17.86
C ILE A 311 3.97 -6.14 17.10
N ILE A 312 4.42 -5.96 15.86
CA ILE A 312 4.07 -4.83 15.01
C ILE A 312 3.16 -5.29 13.88
N SER A 313 2.10 -4.52 13.63
CA SER A 313 1.31 -4.58 12.39
C SER A 313 1.74 -3.44 11.47
N PRO A 314 2.56 -3.68 10.45
CA PRO A 314 3.10 -2.64 9.60
C PRO A 314 2.03 -1.78 8.93
N THR A 315 2.22 -0.45 8.96
CA THR A 315 1.43 0.53 8.22
C THR A 315 2.17 1.09 7.00
N SER A 316 3.48 0.85 6.92
CA SER A 316 4.27 1.01 5.70
C SER A 316 5.43 0.02 5.67
N LEU A 317 5.87 -0.29 4.46
CA LEU A 317 7.03 -1.12 4.15
C LEU A 317 7.88 -0.39 3.10
N PHE A 318 9.19 -0.32 3.31
CA PHE A 318 10.10 0.28 2.34
C PHE A 318 11.44 -0.45 2.33
N PHE A 319 11.87 -0.93 1.16
CA PHE A 319 13.18 -1.55 0.98
C PHE A 319 14.23 -0.49 0.65
N THR A 320 15.27 -0.40 1.48
CA THR A 320 16.42 0.47 1.21
C THR A 320 17.32 -0.12 0.13
N ARG A 321 18.19 0.69 -0.45
CA ARG A 321 19.23 0.23 -1.37
C ARG A 321 20.16 -0.82 -0.76
N GLY A 322 20.39 -0.75 0.54
CA GLY A 322 21.20 -1.70 1.30
C GLY A 322 20.49 -3.02 1.62
N GLY A 323 19.25 -3.22 1.12
CA GLY A 323 18.47 -4.43 1.34
C GLY A 323 17.78 -4.50 2.71
N ARG A 324 17.82 -3.45 3.52
CA ARG A 324 17.06 -3.37 4.78
C ARG A 324 15.60 -3.03 4.50
N LEU A 325 14.72 -3.45 5.39
CA LEU A 325 13.30 -3.14 5.35
C LEU A 325 12.98 -2.13 6.46
N LEU A 326 12.47 -0.96 6.07
CA LEU A 326 11.98 0.08 6.97
C LEU A 326 10.48 -0.09 7.19
N VAL A 327 10.05 0.00 8.45
CA VAL A 327 8.67 -0.31 8.87
C VAL A 327 8.15 0.76 9.82
N THR A 328 6.88 1.16 9.62
CA THR A 328 6.07 1.91 10.59
C THR A 328 4.97 1.01 11.17
N PRO A 329 4.41 1.32 12.34
CA PRO A 329 4.77 2.41 13.25
C PRO A 329 6.11 2.19 13.95
N GLY A 330 6.68 3.26 14.51
CA GLY A 330 7.89 3.22 15.33
C GLY A 330 9.20 3.38 14.57
N CYS A 331 9.17 3.51 13.24
CA CYS A 331 10.35 3.75 12.38
C CYS A 331 11.49 2.73 12.62
N TYR A 332 11.16 1.45 12.56
CA TYR A 332 12.08 0.34 12.77
C TYR A 332 12.76 -0.13 11.49
N GLU A 333 13.94 -0.73 11.66
CA GLU A 333 14.70 -1.40 10.60
C GLU A 333 14.75 -2.91 10.86
N PHE A 334 14.60 -3.67 9.77
CA PHE A 334 14.66 -5.14 9.78
C PHE A 334 15.58 -5.65 8.68
N ASP A 335 16.15 -6.85 8.90
CA ASP A 335 16.78 -7.63 7.84
C ASP A 335 15.74 -8.60 7.28
N PRO A 336 15.31 -8.45 6.00
CA PRO A 336 14.29 -9.30 5.40
C PRO A 336 14.81 -10.65 4.89
N LYS A 337 16.14 -10.92 5.03
CA LYS A 337 16.80 -12.15 4.55
C LYS A 337 16.59 -13.32 5.47
#